data_d4b81c7decafa7cd430a8ea459a01529
#
_entry.id   d4b81c7decafa7cd430a8ea459a01529
#
_cell.length_a   1.000
_cell.length_b   1.000
_cell.length_c   1.000
_cell.angle_alpha   90.00
_cell.angle_beta   90.00
_cell.angle_gamma   90.00
#
_symmetry.space_group_name_H-M   'P 1'
#
loop_
_entity.id
_entity.type
_entity.pdbx_description
1 polymer ?
#
loop_
_entity_poly.entity_id
_entity_poly.type
_entity_poly.pdbx_seq_one_letter_code
_entity_poly.pdbx_strand_id
1 'polypeptide(L)'
;MTAMPVSAPAQNQVKSTKNQLNTDDFIKMMLTQLQNQDPLEPAKNQEILAQMSQIGQLQTATELQDTLKGLTLQNQLRSAGNLIGKLVQGLDENNDNVVGLVNSVRVENNKVFLELDSGKTLPMSNVTAIAAAPANSAPSAAAPLK
;
A
#
# COMPACT_ATOMS: atom_id res chain seq x y z
N MET A 1 -44.97 -16.33 -18.81
CA MET A 1 -44.04 -15.16 -18.76
C MET A 1 -42.71 -15.66 -18.31
N THR A 2 -41.81 -15.87 -19.26
CA THR A 2 -40.50 -16.49 -19.05
C THR A 2 -39.48 -15.36 -18.94
N ALA A 3 -38.90 -15.17 -17.75
CA ALA A 3 -37.85 -14.18 -17.53
C ALA A 3 -36.50 -14.68 -18.07
N MET A 4 -35.92 -13.97 -19.01
CA MET A 4 -34.59 -14.21 -19.51
C MET A 4 -33.54 -13.70 -18.52
N PRO A 5 -32.44 -14.43 -18.30
CA PRO A 5 -31.33 -13.92 -17.48
C PRO A 5 -30.53 -12.88 -18.28
N VAL A 6 -30.37 -11.69 -17.70
CA VAL A 6 -29.47 -10.64 -18.19
C VAL A 6 -28.03 -11.08 -17.95
N SER A 7 -27.32 -11.33 -19.06
CA SER A 7 -25.89 -11.63 -19.07
C SER A 7 -25.10 -10.36 -18.71
N ALA A 8 -24.35 -10.39 -17.61
CA ALA A 8 -23.43 -9.33 -17.23
C ALA A 8 -22.27 -9.27 -18.21
N PRO A 9 -21.79 -8.07 -18.62
CA PRO A 9 -20.63 -7.96 -19.48
C PRO A 9 -19.36 -8.39 -18.74
N ALA A 10 -18.63 -9.32 -19.35
CA ALA A 10 -17.31 -9.73 -18.92
C ALA A 10 -16.37 -8.51 -18.90
N GLN A 11 -15.92 -8.14 -17.72
CA GLN A 11 -14.84 -7.17 -17.56
C GLN A 11 -13.56 -7.77 -18.15
N ASN A 12 -13.20 -7.26 -19.31
CA ASN A 12 -11.92 -7.53 -19.97
C ASN A 12 -10.84 -6.89 -19.09
N GLN A 13 -10.23 -7.67 -18.20
CA GLN A 13 -9.01 -7.26 -17.51
C GLN A 13 -7.92 -7.12 -18.56
N VAL A 14 -7.64 -5.89 -18.95
CA VAL A 14 -6.43 -5.54 -19.68
C VAL A 14 -5.26 -5.89 -18.76
N LYS A 15 -4.68 -7.07 -18.95
CA LYS A 15 -3.37 -7.39 -18.40
C LYS A 15 -2.41 -6.36 -18.97
N SER A 16 -2.06 -5.37 -18.16
CA SER A 16 -0.93 -4.48 -18.40
C SER A 16 0.31 -5.37 -18.40
N THR A 17 0.67 -5.88 -19.56
CA THR A 17 1.99 -6.45 -19.80
C THR A 17 2.95 -5.28 -19.68
N LYS A 18 3.48 -5.10 -18.49
CA LYS A 18 4.60 -4.22 -18.22
C LYS A 18 5.72 -4.73 -19.13
N ASN A 19 5.93 -4.06 -20.25
CA ASN A 19 7.13 -4.21 -21.07
C ASN A 19 8.31 -3.73 -20.22
N GLN A 20 8.72 -4.55 -19.27
CA GLN A 20 10.07 -4.52 -18.75
C GLN A 20 10.92 -5.18 -19.86
N LEU A 21 11.39 -4.37 -20.78
CA LEU A 21 12.63 -4.69 -21.48
C LEU A 21 13.66 -4.82 -20.36
N ASN A 22 13.90 -6.07 -19.96
CA ASN A 22 14.89 -6.38 -18.95
C ASN A 22 16.21 -5.78 -19.44
N THR A 23 16.88 -5.05 -18.58
CA THR A 23 18.24 -4.53 -18.81
C THR A 23 19.14 -5.63 -19.37
N ASP A 24 18.91 -6.88 -18.97
CA ASP A 24 19.60 -8.07 -19.45
C ASP A 24 19.33 -8.39 -20.94
N ASP A 25 18.09 -8.23 -21.41
CA ASP A 25 17.74 -8.47 -22.80
C ASP A 25 18.32 -7.39 -23.72
N PHE A 26 18.38 -6.15 -23.23
CA PHE A 26 19.04 -5.06 -23.94
C PHE A 26 20.55 -5.26 -24.00
N ILE A 27 21.20 -5.68 -22.91
CA ILE A 27 22.64 -5.99 -22.86
C ILE A 27 22.95 -7.12 -23.84
N LYS A 28 22.13 -8.17 -23.91
CA LYS A 28 22.30 -9.26 -24.89
C LYS A 28 22.17 -8.77 -26.33
N MET A 29 21.19 -7.90 -26.59
CA MET A 29 21.02 -7.31 -27.93
C MET A 29 22.21 -6.44 -28.32
N MET A 30 22.75 -5.68 -27.37
CA MET A 30 23.93 -4.81 -27.55
C MET A 30 25.20 -5.63 -27.74
N LEU A 31 25.37 -6.74 -26.99
CA LEU A 31 26.49 -7.67 -27.19
C LEU A 31 26.47 -8.27 -28.60
N THR A 32 25.29 -8.61 -29.11
CA THR A 32 25.12 -9.13 -30.46
C THR A 32 25.42 -8.05 -31.51
N GLN A 33 25.08 -6.79 -31.26
CA GLN A 33 25.42 -5.68 -32.14
C GLN A 33 26.93 -5.33 -32.10
N LEU A 34 27.57 -5.42 -30.93
CA LEU A 34 29.01 -5.21 -30.76
C LEU A 34 29.86 -6.26 -31.53
N GLN A 35 29.35 -7.49 -31.65
CA GLN A 35 30.02 -8.54 -32.44
C GLN A 35 29.92 -8.31 -33.95
N ASN A 36 29.04 -7.44 -34.40
CA ASN A 36 28.78 -7.19 -35.83
C ASN A 36 29.12 -5.74 -36.27
N GLN A 37 29.66 -4.88 -35.39
CA GLN A 37 29.99 -3.48 -35.68
C GLN A 37 31.50 -3.28 -35.92
N ASP A 38 31.79 -2.40 -36.89
CA ASP A 38 33.12 -1.87 -37.25
C ASP A 38 33.76 -1.16 -36.04
N PRO A 39 35.07 -1.35 -35.72
CA PRO A 39 35.72 -0.88 -34.50
C PRO A 39 35.90 0.64 -34.38
N LEU A 40 35.27 1.44 -35.25
CA LEU A 40 35.52 2.89 -35.33
C LEU A 40 34.67 3.81 -34.42
N GLU A 41 33.65 3.31 -33.70
CA GLU A 41 32.85 4.14 -32.79
C GLU A 41 32.59 3.51 -31.38
N PRO A 42 33.60 3.15 -30.59
CA PRO A 42 33.37 2.58 -29.27
C PRO A 42 32.87 3.59 -28.24
N ALA A 43 33.04 4.90 -28.46
CA ALA A 43 32.69 5.94 -27.50
C ALA A 43 31.20 6.12 -27.28
N LYS A 44 30.39 6.03 -28.35
CA LYS A 44 28.90 6.14 -28.24
C LYS A 44 28.28 5.00 -27.45
N ASN A 45 28.82 3.80 -27.60
CA ASN A 45 28.29 2.62 -26.90
C ASN A 45 28.59 2.67 -25.38
N GLN A 46 29.74 3.23 -24.99
CA GLN A 46 30.07 3.45 -23.57
C GLN A 46 29.16 4.48 -22.93
N GLU A 47 28.81 5.55 -23.65
CA GLU A 47 27.90 6.58 -23.13
C GLU A 47 26.47 6.02 -22.93
N ILE A 48 25.97 5.21 -23.85
CA ILE A 48 24.66 4.55 -23.70
C ILE A 48 24.67 3.57 -22.53
N LEU A 49 25.73 2.80 -22.34
CA LEU A 49 25.89 1.91 -21.19
C LEU A 49 25.91 2.67 -19.87
N ALA A 50 26.58 3.83 -19.81
CA ALA A 50 26.60 4.67 -18.63
C ALA A 50 25.20 5.22 -18.31
N GLN A 51 24.45 5.68 -19.32
CA GLN A 51 23.08 6.15 -19.15
C GLN A 51 22.15 5.03 -18.69
N MET A 52 22.28 3.82 -19.22
CA MET A 52 21.50 2.66 -18.78
C MET A 52 21.84 2.23 -17.36
N SER A 53 23.10 2.30 -16.96
CA SER A 53 23.51 2.05 -15.57
C SER A 53 22.82 3.04 -14.61
N GLN A 54 22.71 4.31 -15.00
CA GLN A 54 21.97 5.31 -14.21
C GLN A 54 20.47 4.97 -14.13
N ILE A 55 19.84 4.54 -15.23
CA ILE A 55 18.44 4.12 -15.23
C ILE A 55 18.25 2.90 -14.33
N GLY A 56 19.14 1.91 -14.38
CA GLY A 56 19.12 0.74 -13.51
C GLY A 56 19.24 1.12 -12.03
N GLN A 57 20.09 2.07 -11.68
CA GLN A 57 20.21 2.58 -10.32
C GLN A 57 18.94 3.29 -9.84
N LEU A 58 18.31 4.10 -10.71
CA LEU A 58 17.03 4.75 -10.40
C LEU A 58 15.91 3.72 -10.19
N GLN A 59 15.88 2.68 -11.01
CA GLN A 59 14.89 1.61 -10.87
C GLN A 59 15.06 0.86 -9.55
N THR A 60 16.29 0.48 -9.21
CA THR A 60 16.60 -0.16 -7.92
C THR A 60 16.23 0.74 -6.74
N ALA A 61 16.51 2.05 -6.82
CA ALA A 61 16.15 3.00 -5.78
C ALA A 61 14.63 3.10 -5.62
N THR A 62 13.87 3.07 -6.71
CA THR A 62 12.40 3.08 -6.70
C THR A 62 11.83 1.81 -6.08
N GLU A 63 12.35 0.64 -6.44
CA GLU A 63 11.96 -0.64 -5.86
C GLU A 63 12.24 -0.71 -4.35
N LEU A 64 13.38 -0.17 -3.94
CA LEU A 64 13.74 -0.07 -2.52
C LEU A 64 12.78 0.85 -1.78
N GLN A 65 12.42 1.98 -2.37
CA GLN A 65 11.43 2.91 -1.80
C GLN A 65 10.06 2.26 -1.64
N ASP A 66 9.61 1.50 -2.64
CA ASP A 66 8.31 0.83 -2.59
C ASP A 66 8.32 -0.32 -1.57
N THR A 67 9.42 -1.04 -1.45
CA THR A 67 9.62 -2.05 -0.40
C THR A 67 9.55 -1.43 1.00
N LEU A 68 10.23 -0.28 1.21
CA LEU A 68 10.20 0.43 2.49
C LEU A 68 8.80 0.95 2.83
N LYS A 69 8.06 1.48 1.86
CA LYS A 69 6.65 1.87 2.04
C LYS A 69 5.79 0.67 2.45
N GLY A 70 5.98 -0.47 1.80
CA GLY A 70 5.28 -1.71 2.12
C GLY A 70 5.56 -2.18 3.55
N LEU A 71 6.83 -2.18 3.97
CA LEU A 71 7.22 -2.53 5.32
C LEU A 71 6.65 -1.57 6.38
N THR A 72 6.64 -0.28 6.08
CA THR A 72 6.05 0.73 6.96
C THR A 72 4.55 0.50 7.13
N LEU A 73 3.83 0.28 6.03
CA LEU A 73 2.40 -0.01 6.06
C LEU A 73 2.10 -1.28 6.85
N GLN A 74 2.87 -2.34 6.64
CA GLN A 74 2.71 -3.61 7.35
C GLN A 74 2.96 -3.45 8.86
N ASN A 75 3.94 -2.64 9.24
CA ASN A 75 4.22 -2.34 10.64
C ASN A 75 3.11 -1.51 11.28
N GLN A 76 2.59 -0.49 10.57
CA GLN A 76 1.46 0.31 11.01
C GLN A 76 0.20 -0.54 11.17
N LEU A 77 -0.10 -1.43 10.22
CA LEU A 77 -1.27 -2.32 10.29
C LEU A 77 -1.17 -3.27 11.48
N ARG A 78 0.00 -3.84 11.73
CA ARG A 78 0.25 -4.70 12.90
C ARG A 78 0.06 -3.94 14.21
N SER A 79 0.59 -2.72 14.28
CA SER A 79 0.44 -1.84 15.45
C SER A 79 -1.01 -1.43 15.65
N ALA A 80 -1.72 -1.08 14.58
CA ALA A 80 -3.14 -0.73 14.62
C ALA A 80 -4.02 -1.90 15.07
N GLY A 81 -3.71 -3.14 14.65
CA GLY A 81 -4.40 -4.33 15.11
C GLY A 81 -4.35 -4.51 16.64
N ASN A 82 -3.25 -4.14 17.26
CA ASN A 82 -3.09 -4.17 18.71
C ASN A 82 -3.90 -3.08 19.45
N LEU A 83 -4.43 -2.10 18.71
CA LEU A 83 -5.27 -1.02 19.27
C LEU A 83 -6.75 -1.37 19.27
N ILE A 84 -7.18 -2.43 18.58
CA ILE A 84 -8.56 -2.88 18.61
C ILE A 84 -8.98 -3.18 20.06
N GLY A 85 -10.11 -2.62 20.47
CA GLY A 85 -10.60 -2.73 21.84
C GLY A 85 -9.91 -1.79 22.85
N LYS A 86 -9.04 -0.89 22.41
CA LYS A 86 -8.43 0.15 23.25
C LYS A 86 -9.01 1.52 22.98
N LEU A 87 -8.97 2.36 23.99
CA LEU A 87 -9.35 3.77 23.88
C LEU A 87 -8.17 4.53 23.26
N VAL A 88 -8.42 5.26 22.19
CA VAL A 88 -7.43 6.10 21.53
C VAL A 88 -7.88 7.54 21.48
N GLN A 89 -6.92 8.45 21.47
CA GLN A 89 -7.11 9.87 21.26
C GLN A 89 -6.18 10.35 20.15
N GLY A 90 -6.65 11.23 19.31
CA GLY A 90 -5.85 11.80 18.23
C GLY A 90 -6.60 12.88 17.47
N LEU A 91 -6.03 13.31 16.35
CA LEU A 91 -6.60 14.30 15.47
C LEU A 91 -7.16 13.62 14.22
N ASP A 92 -8.42 13.89 13.90
CA ASP A 92 -9.02 13.41 12.64
C ASP A 92 -8.46 14.17 11.41
N GLU A 93 -8.97 13.88 10.22
CA GLU A 93 -8.53 14.53 8.99
C GLU A 93 -8.87 16.03 8.94
N ASN A 94 -9.83 16.48 9.75
CA ASN A 94 -10.21 17.89 9.90
C ASN A 94 -9.42 18.61 11.00
N ASN A 95 -8.46 17.92 11.64
CA ASN A 95 -7.66 18.41 12.75
C ASN A 95 -8.47 18.59 14.04
N ASP A 96 -9.63 17.93 14.15
CA ASP A 96 -10.44 17.89 15.34
C ASP A 96 -9.97 16.80 16.30
N ASN A 97 -9.98 17.11 17.59
CA ASN A 97 -9.63 16.14 18.62
C ASN A 97 -10.73 15.08 18.75
N VAL A 98 -10.36 13.82 18.55
CA VAL A 98 -11.26 12.68 18.61
C VAL A 98 -10.77 11.70 19.67
N VAL A 99 -11.71 11.20 20.46
CA VAL A 99 -11.49 10.14 21.44
C VAL A 99 -12.52 9.05 21.21
N GLY A 100 -12.12 7.79 21.22
CA GLY A 100 -13.05 6.67 21.05
C GLY A 100 -12.37 5.32 21.16
N LEU A 101 -13.21 4.28 21.27
CA LEU A 101 -12.78 2.90 21.29
C LEU A 101 -12.54 2.42 19.85
N VAL A 102 -11.43 1.77 19.59
CA VAL A 102 -11.13 1.22 18.26
C VAL A 102 -11.95 -0.04 18.05
N ASN A 103 -12.86 0.00 17.07
CA ASN A 103 -13.68 -1.14 16.67
C ASN A 103 -13.03 -1.96 15.56
N SER A 104 -12.45 -1.29 14.57
CA SER A 104 -11.84 -1.92 13.40
C SER A 104 -10.70 -1.09 12.83
N VAL A 105 -9.93 -1.71 11.94
CA VAL A 105 -8.82 -1.08 11.23
C VAL A 105 -9.07 -1.20 9.74
N ARG A 106 -8.91 -0.10 9.01
CA ARG A 106 -9.04 -0.05 7.55
C ARG A 106 -7.77 0.48 6.92
N VAL A 107 -7.44 -0.06 5.76
CA VAL A 107 -6.34 0.44 4.92
C VAL A 107 -6.93 1.07 3.67
N GLU A 108 -6.60 2.32 3.44
CA GLU A 108 -7.04 3.07 2.28
C GLU A 108 -5.90 3.97 1.78
N ASN A 109 -5.65 3.98 0.46
CA ASN A 109 -4.59 4.78 -0.16
C ASN A 109 -3.22 4.64 0.52
N ASN A 110 -2.84 3.42 0.89
CA ASN A 110 -1.57 3.11 1.57
C ASN A 110 -1.43 3.74 2.97
N LYS A 111 -2.55 4.14 3.60
CA LYS A 111 -2.63 4.66 4.95
C LYS A 111 -3.51 3.77 5.82
N VAL A 112 -3.18 3.68 7.09
CA VAL A 112 -3.94 2.90 8.08
C VAL A 112 -4.83 3.84 8.86
N PHE A 113 -6.12 3.51 8.92
CA PHE A 113 -7.15 4.24 9.65
C PHE A 113 -7.76 3.36 10.73
N LEU A 114 -8.03 3.95 11.88
CA LEU A 114 -8.76 3.35 12.98
C LEU A 114 -10.21 3.82 12.91
N GLU A 115 -11.14 2.89 12.95
CA GLU A 115 -12.57 3.18 13.03
C GLU A 115 -13.00 3.12 14.50
N LEU A 116 -13.58 4.22 14.99
CA LEU A 116 -13.96 4.38 16.38
C LEU A 116 -15.46 4.04 16.58
N ASP A 117 -15.82 3.69 17.80
CA ASP A 117 -17.20 3.45 18.24
C ASP A 117 -18.11 4.66 18.02
N SER A 118 -17.55 5.87 18.03
CA SER A 118 -18.25 7.12 17.70
C SER A 118 -18.59 7.27 16.20
N GLY A 119 -18.20 6.31 15.33
CA GLY A 119 -18.34 6.39 13.88
C GLY A 119 -17.32 7.32 13.20
N LYS A 120 -16.41 7.90 13.97
CA LYS A 120 -15.31 8.72 13.43
C LYS A 120 -14.13 7.85 13.02
N THR A 121 -13.35 8.37 12.08
CA THR A 121 -12.14 7.71 11.56
C THR A 121 -10.91 8.49 12.01
N LEU A 122 -9.91 7.81 12.54
CA LEU A 122 -8.67 8.40 13.00
C LEU A 122 -7.47 7.82 12.24
N PRO A 123 -6.67 8.62 11.52
CA PRO A 123 -5.45 8.14 10.91
C PRO A 123 -4.48 7.62 11.97
N MET A 124 -3.88 6.44 11.75
CA MET A 124 -2.91 5.85 12.70
C MET A 124 -1.72 6.77 12.99
N SER A 125 -1.32 7.59 12.03
CA SER A 125 -0.24 8.59 12.18
C SER A 125 -0.57 9.71 13.16
N ASN A 126 -1.85 9.95 13.42
CA ASN A 126 -2.35 11.08 14.20
C ASN A 126 -2.79 10.67 15.61
N VAL A 127 -2.58 9.41 15.99
CA VAL A 127 -2.83 8.94 17.36
C VAL A 127 -1.84 9.60 18.32
N THR A 128 -2.34 10.31 19.32
CA THR A 128 -1.53 11.02 20.31
C THR A 128 -1.51 10.32 21.68
N ALA A 129 -2.55 9.55 21.99
CA ALA A 129 -2.63 8.82 23.25
C ALA A 129 -3.38 7.49 23.07
N ILE A 130 -3.00 6.50 23.87
CA ILE A 130 -3.61 5.17 23.92
C ILE A 130 -3.84 4.84 25.39
N ALA A 131 -5.05 4.40 25.73
CA ALA A 131 -5.40 3.94 27.07
C ALA A 131 -6.05 2.55 26.99
N ALA A 132 -5.98 1.79 28.08
CA ALA A 132 -6.77 0.59 28.22
C ALA A 132 -8.26 0.98 28.25
N ALA A 133 -9.12 0.19 27.60
CA ALA A 133 -10.57 0.38 27.72
C ALA A 133 -10.96 0.26 29.20
N PRO A 134 -11.84 1.13 29.70
CA PRO A 134 -12.36 0.97 31.06
C PRO A 134 -13.05 -0.38 31.19
N ALA A 135 -12.72 -1.11 32.24
CA ALA A 135 -13.17 -2.49 32.49
C ALA A 135 -14.69 -2.67 32.67
N ASN A 136 -15.51 -1.67 32.30
CA ASN A 136 -16.95 -1.65 32.62
C ASN A 136 -17.83 -1.37 31.39
N SER A 137 -17.63 -2.11 30.30
CA SER A 137 -18.62 -2.22 29.23
C SER A 137 -19.02 -3.68 28.98
N ALA A 138 -19.30 -4.40 30.06
CA ALA A 138 -20.14 -5.58 29.93
C ALA A 138 -21.56 -5.10 29.60
N PRO A 139 -22.23 -5.67 28.56
CA PRO A 139 -23.64 -5.37 28.34
C PRO A 139 -24.39 -5.79 29.60
N SER A 140 -25.05 -4.83 30.25
CA SER A 140 -25.98 -5.10 31.35
C SER A 140 -27.00 -6.12 30.86
N ALA A 141 -26.86 -7.36 31.27
CA ALA A 141 -27.87 -8.38 31.08
C ALA A 141 -29.12 -7.86 31.79
N ALA A 142 -30.16 -7.60 30.99
CA ALA A 142 -31.46 -7.23 31.50
C ALA A 142 -31.93 -8.30 32.49
N ALA A 143 -32.17 -7.86 33.72
CA ALA A 143 -32.76 -8.69 34.76
C ALA A 143 -34.20 -9.11 34.35
N PRO A 144 -34.59 -10.35 34.55
CA PRO A 144 -35.96 -10.75 34.27
C PRO A 144 -36.91 -10.14 35.30
N LEU A 145 -37.85 -9.37 34.79
CA LEU A 145 -39.03 -8.96 35.58
C LEU A 145 -39.85 -10.19 35.95
N LYS A 146 -40.15 -10.30 37.25
CA LYS A 146 -41.17 -11.18 37.76
C LYS A 146 -42.58 -10.70 37.36
#